data_e878d7751c8d4ddeae916e7635e924f6
#
_entry.id   e878d7751c8d4ddeae916e7635e924f6
#
_cell.length_a   1.000
_cell.length_b   1.000
_cell.length_c   1.000
_cell.angle_alpha   90.00
_cell.angle_beta   90.00
_cell.angle_gamma   90.00
#
_symmetry.space_group_name_H-M   'P 1'
#
loop_
_entity.id
_entity.type
_entity.pdbx_description
1 polymer ?
#
loop_
_entity_poly.entity_id
_entity_poly.type
_entity_poly.pdbx_seq_one_letter_code
_entity_poly.pdbx_strand_id
1 'polypeptide(L)'
;MSLTEFALKRRTVTGTLIVVLIFAGLSAYVDAPRQMDPGFIIRTAMITTYFPGASPERVEQLITDPIEKVVQEIPELDWVNSESRTGVSVIYVNIREEFKEMRPIWDDLRRKVDSVEPDLPEDIQGPFVNDEFGDVFPIMFSMTGDGFSYVELKDIADALRDELLRIKAVAKVDIMGAQEERLFVEYDNAVLSRIGMTPQFLKDTLQQRNIIQPGGEIDVASETIALEPSGNFASVDELRRTVIRMPQTDELVYLEDIVDIYRGHVDPPEALVRAEGKPALTLAVSMADGGNLIQLGKELQKFFTYIQEQYPYGVEFYQTYFQPTKVEQKVDDFVESVMQAVAIVLAVMLLTLGLRTGLVVATLVPVTMIITMWAMSVFDIQLDQMSLAALIIALGLLVDNAIVISESIMVRMAAGEDGIQAAMGATNELRVPLLIASLTTAAAFLPIRLAESAVGEYTGVLFSVVTI
;
A
#
# COMPACT_ATOMS: atom_id res chain seq x y z
N MET A 1 25.52 8.24 44.14
CA MET A 1 24.31 7.45 44.43
C MET A 1 24.06 6.56 43.24
N SER A 2 24.06 5.24 43.38
CA SER A 2 23.73 4.35 42.26
C SER A 2 22.23 4.47 41.93
N LEU A 3 21.83 4.15 40.69
CA LEU A 3 20.44 4.15 40.26
C LEU A 3 19.58 3.24 41.16
N THR A 4 20.12 2.08 41.53
CA THR A 4 19.50 1.12 42.44
C THR A 4 19.30 1.69 43.83
N GLU A 5 20.31 2.37 44.37
CA GLU A 5 20.22 3.04 45.68
C GLU A 5 19.15 4.15 45.69
N PHE A 6 19.07 4.92 44.61
CA PHE A 6 18.02 5.93 44.42
C PHE A 6 16.62 5.31 44.39
N ALA A 7 16.45 4.25 43.60
CA ALA A 7 15.17 3.55 43.44
C ALA A 7 14.70 2.93 44.76
N LEU A 8 15.59 2.29 45.53
CA LEU A 8 15.27 1.66 46.81
C LEU A 8 14.99 2.67 47.92
N LYS A 9 15.73 3.80 47.96
CA LYS A 9 15.52 4.88 48.97
C LYS A 9 14.28 5.72 48.67
N ARG A 10 13.93 5.93 47.42
CA ARG A 10 12.76 6.75 47.00
C ARG A 10 11.64 5.89 46.41
N ARG A 11 11.18 4.89 47.17
CA ARG A 11 10.18 3.90 46.72
C ARG A 11 8.91 4.52 46.10
N THR A 12 8.42 5.62 46.69
CA THR A 12 7.23 6.32 46.18
C THR A 12 7.47 6.89 44.76
N VAL A 13 8.63 7.54 44.55
CA VAL A 13 8.96 8.11 43.23
C VAL A 13 9.12 6.99 42.20
N THR A 14 9.82 5.92 42.55
CA THR A 14 10.01 4.78 41.64
C THR A 14 8.68 4.11 41.32
N GLY A 15 7.83 3.86 42.32
CA GLY A 15 6.51 3.29 42.12
C GLY A 15 5.59 4.17 41.23
N THR A 16 5.59 5.49 41.50
CA THR A 16 4.84 6.44 40.66
C THR A 16 5.33 6.44 39.21
N LEU A 17 6.67 6.41 38.99
CA LEU A 17 7.24 6.36 37.64
C LEU A 17 6.81 5.08 36.90
N ILE A 18 6.88 3.93 37.56
CA ILE A 18 6.43 2.66 36.98
C ILE A 18 4.96 2.72 36.59
N VAL A 19 4.10 3.24 37.47
CA VAL A 19 2.65 3.39 37.18
C VAL A 19 2.42 4.32 35.98
N VAL A 20 3.13 5.45 35.90
CA VAL A 20 3.03 6.38 34.75
C VAL A 20 3.47 5.69 33.47
N LEU A 21 4.58 4.94 33.49
CA LEU A 21 5.05 4.20 32.32
C LEU A 21 4.09 3.08 31.88
N ILE A 22 3.44 2.39 32.83
CA ILE A 22 2.39 1.42 32.51
C ILE A 22 1.20 2.08 31.80
N PHE A 23 0.73 3.22 32.33
CA PHE A 23 -0.37 3.95 31.66
C PHE A 23 0.04 4.47 30.27
N ALA A 24 1.26 5.00 30.14
CA ALA A 24 1.79 5.45 28.85
C ALA A 24 1.90 4.28 27.85
N GLY A 25 2.37 3.10 28.30
CA GLY A 25 2.48 1.92 27.47
C GLY A 25 1.12 1.35 27.05
N LEU A 26 0.13 1.35 27.93
CA LEU A 26 -1.23 0.94 27.57
C LEU A 26 -1.87 1.89 26.56
N SER A 27 -1.68 3.22 26.73
CA SER A 27 -2.14 4.20 25.74
C SER A 27 -1.44 3.98 24.40
N ALA A 28 -0.10 3.82 24.41
CA ALA A 28 0.68 3.55 23.22
C ALA A 28 0.21 2.26 22.48
N TYR A 29 -0.13 1.20 23.21
CA TYR A 29 -0.66 -0.03 22.63
C TYR A 29 -2.01 0.17 21.94
N VAL A 30 -2.90 0.99 22.52
CA VAL A 30 -4.23 1.27 21.94
C VAL A 30 -4.10 2.11 20.66
N ASP A 31 -3.21 3.11 20.69
CA ASP A 31 -3.02 4.08 19.61
C ASP A 31 -2.03 3.58 18.53
N ALA A 32 -1.32 2.48 18.79
CA ALA A 32 -0.28 1.97 17.88
C ALA A 32 -0.84 1.69 16.48
N PRO A 33 -0.14 2.15 15.43
CA PRO A 33 -0.38 1.72 14.06
C PRO A 33 -0.25 0.19 13.95
N ARG A 34 -1.19 -0.44 13.25
CA ARG A 34 -1.22 -1.90 13.08
C ARG A 34 -1.35 -2.26 11.63
N GLN A 35 -0.40 -3.06 11.15
CA GLN A 35 -0.41 -3.59 9.79
C GLN A 35 0.11 -5.02 9.77
N MET A 36 0.02 -5.69 8.63
CA MET A 36 0.44 -7.09 8.49
C MET A 36 1.96 -7.18 8.51
N ASP A 37 2.58 -6.45 7.61
CA ASP A 37 4.02 -6.48 7.38
C ASP A 37 4.62 -5.11 7.64
N PRO A 38 5.89 -5.03 8.09
CA PRO A 38 6.59 -3.76 8.15
C PRO A 38 6.69 -3.16 6.75
N GLY A 39 6.57 -1.84 6.65
CA GLY A 39 6.76 -1.14 5.38
C GLY A 39 8.17 -1.40 4.83
N PHE A 40 8.25 -1.77 3.57
CA PHE A 40 9.50 -1.86 2.80
C PHE A 40 9.37 -1.07 1.51
N ILE A 41 10.49 -0.60 1.00
CA ILE A 41 10.51 0.26 -0.17
C ILE A 41 10.48 -0.60 -1.43
N ILE A 42 9.50 -0.35 -2.30
CA ILE A 42 9.42 -0.96 -3.62
C ILE A 42 10.30 -0.16 -4.56
N ARG A 43 11.32 -0.82 -5.10
CA ARG A 43 12.37 -0.21 -5.93
C ARG A 43 12.24 -0.59 -7.40
N THR A 44 11.09 -1.09 -7.80
CA THR A 44 10.82 -1.51 -9.17
C THR A 44 9.75 -0.64 -9.78
N ALA A 45 10.03 -0.08 -10.96
CA ALA A 45 9.04 0.56 -11.81
C ALA A 45 8.86 -0.26 -13.10
N MET A 46 7.70 -0.13 -13.74
CA MET A 46 7.37 -0.81 -14.98
C MET A 46 7.07 0.23 -16.07
N ILE A 47 7.68 0.07 -17.25
CA ILE A 47 7.40 0.88 -18.42
C ILE A 47 6.70 0.00 -19.44
N THR A 48 5.50 0.38 -19.84
CA THR A 48 4.71 -0.34 -20.84
C THR A 48 4.51 0.52 -22.08
N THR A 49 4.80 -0.02 -23.25
CA THR A 49 4.58 0.66 -24.54
C THR A 49 3.88 -0.29 -25.49
N TYR A 50 2.77 0.15 -26.07
CA TYR A 50 2.02 -0.62 -27.05
C TYR A 50 2.40 -0.19 -28.46
N PHE A 51 2.69 -1.17 -29.33
CA PHE A 51 2.94 -0.98 -30.76
C PHE A 51 2.12 -1.99 -31.56
N PRO A 52 0.81 -1.73 -31.77
CA PRO A 52 -0.11 -2.67 -32.38
C PRO A 52 0.35 -3.14 -33.75
N GLY A 53 0.33 -4.46 -33.97
CA GLY A 53 0.71 -5.08 -35.25
C GLY A 53 2.21 -5.28 -35.47
N ALA A 54 3.08 -4.86 -34.55
CA ALA A 54 4.51 -5.11 -34.65
C ALA A 54 4.86 -6.50 -34.14
N SER A 55 5.85 -7.17 -34.84
CA SER A 55 6.43 -8.43 -34.34
C SER A 55 7.31 -8.15 -33.10
N PRO A 56 7.59 -9.18 -32.26
CA PRO A 56 8.46 -9.02 -31.08
C PRO A 56 9.82 -8.41 -31.42
N GLU A 57 10.43 -8.81 -32.54
CA GLU A 57 11.73 -8.29 -32.98
C GLU A 57 11.65 -6.78 -33.34
N ARG A 58 10.55 -6.34 -33.94
CA ARG A 58 10.33 -4.92 -34.22
C ARG A 58 10.05 -4.13 -32.97
N VAL A 59 9.30 -4.67 -32.02
CA VAL A 59 9.07 -4.07 -30.71
C VAL A 59 10.40 -3.91 -29.97
N GLU A 60 11.24 -4.95 -29.96
CA GLU A 60 12.56 -4.89 -29.34
C GLU A 60 13.43 -3.79 -29.95
N GLN A 61 13.59 -3.79 -31.26
CA GLN A 61 14.51 -2.87 -31.94
C GLN A 61 14.06 -1.42 -31.94
N LEU A 62 12.75 -1.17 -32.05
CA LEU A 62 12.20 0.18 -32.24
C LEU A 62 11.69 0.82 -30.94
N ILE A 63 11.39 0.02 -29.91
CA ILE A 63 10.79 0.49 -28.68
C ILE A 63 11.66 0.12 -27.48
N THR A 64 11.91 -1.18 -27.27
CA THR A 64 12.56 -1.67 -26.05
C THR A 64 14.01 -1.18 -25.95
N ASP A 65 14.83 -1.41 -26.97
CA ASP A 65 16.24 -1.02 -27.00
C ASP A 65 16.47 0.50 -26.84
N PRO A 66 15.75 1.41 -27.52
CA PRO A 66 15.87 2.83 -27.27
C PRO A 66 15.53 3.26 -25.84
N ILE A 67 14.45 2.69 -25.26
CA ILE A 67 14.05 3.01 -23.87
C ILE A 67 15.06 2.43 -22.89
N GLU A 68 15.53 1.19 -23.06
CA GLU A 68 16.56 0.59 -22.20
C GLU A 68 17.83 1.44 -22.15
N LYS A 69 18.27 1.98 -23.29
CA LYS A 69 19.48 2.82 -23.36
C LYS A 69 19.39 4.06 -22.47
N VAL A 70 18.26 4.76 -22.47
CA VAL A 70 18.10 5.96 -21.62
C VAL A 70 17.88 5.58 -20.15
N VAL A 71 17.24 4.43 -19.88
CA VAL A 71 17.09 3.91 -18.52
C VAL A 71 18.42 3.50 -17.93
N GLN A 72 19.32 2.89 -18.72
CA GLN A 72 20.67 2.51 -18.28
C GLN A 72 21.58 3.71 -17.90
N GLU A 73 21.20 4.92 -18.26
CA GLU A 73 21.90 6.13 -17.84
C GLU A 73 21.54 6.58 -16.41
N ILE A 74 20.59 5.94 -15.73
CA ILE A 74 20.22 6.26 -14.35
C ILE A 74 21.33 5.77 -13.42
N PRO A 75 21.98 6.66 -12.63
CA PRO A 75 23.12 6.28 -11.79
C PRO A 75 22.75 5.29 -10.69
N GLU A 76 21.51 5.33 -10.22
CA GLU A 76 20.97 4.51 -9.13
C GLU A 76 20.49 3.13 -9.58
N LEU A 77 20.52 2.86 -10.89
CA LEU A 77 20.04 1.62 -11.48
C LEU A 77 20.82 0.41 -10.96
N ASP A 78 20.10 -0.66 -10.63
CA ASP A 78 20.64 -1.98 -10.35
C ASP A 78 20.58 -2.86 -11.61
N TRP A 79 19.38 -3.12 -12.13
CA TRP A 79 19.19 -3.88 -13.36
C TRP A 79 17.92 -3.44 -14.11
N VAL A 80 17.94 -3.71 -15.40
CA VAL A 80 16.79 -3.60 -16.30
C VAL A 80 16.49 -4.99 -16.84
N ASN A 81 15.21 -5.36 -16.84
CA ASN A 81 14.72 -6.58 -17.47
C ASN A 81 13.54 -6.23 -18.36
N SER A 82 13.54 -6.70 -19.59
CA SER A 82 12.50 -6.35 -20.55
C SER A 82 11.91 -7.59 -21.22
N GLU A 83 10.69 -7.45 -21.66
CA GLU A 83 9.96 -8.45 -22.41
C GLU A 83 9.30 -7.82 -23.63
N SER A 84 9.77 -8.18 -24.83
CA SER A 84 9.20 -7.75 -26.10
C SER A 84 8.27 -8.84 -26.62
N ARG A 85 6.98 -8.53 -26.67
CA ARG A 85 5.91 -9.41 -27.21
C ARG A 85 5.32 -8.80 -28.47
N THR A 86 4.47 -9.57 -29.18
CA THR A 86 3.73 -9.03 -30.32
C THR A 86 2.89 -7.83 -29.87
N GLY A 87 3.23 -6.65 -30.40
CA GLY A 87 2.49 -5.43 -30.16
C GLY A 87 2.72 -4.76 -28.79
N VAL A 88 3.61 -5.26 -27.92
CA VAL A 88 3.86 -4.67 -26.61
C VAL A 88 5.29 -4.85 -26.12
N SER A 89 5.85 -3.79 -25.54
CA SER A 89 7.10 -3.78 -24.77
C SER A 89 6.78 -3.58 -23.29
N VAL A 90 7.38 -4.39 -22.42
CA VAL A 90 7.32 -4.23 -20.96
C VAL A 90 8.74 -4.22 -20.42
N ILE A 91 9.13 -3.16 -19.73
CA ILE A 91 10.47 -2.97 -19.18
C ILE A 91 10.34 -2.78 -17.68
N TYR A 92 11.04 -3.63 -16.91
CA TYR A 92 11.14 -3.52 -15.46
C TYR A 92 12.47 -2.85 -15.12
N VAL A 93 12.39 -1.76 -14.35
CA VAL A 93 13.52 -0.96 -13.91
C VAL A 93 13.67 -1.13 -12.43
N ASN A 94 14.77 -1.71 -11.97
CA ASN A 94 15.04 -1.93 -10.55
C ASN A 94 16.19 -1.04 -10.07
N ILE A 95 15.98 -0.36 -8.96
CA ILE A 95 16.95 0.55 -8.34
C ILE A 95 17.70 -0.18 -7.22
N ARG A 96 18.99 0.15 -7.04
CA ARG A 96 19.84 -0.44 -6.01
C ARG A 96 19.26 -0.26 -4.61
N GLU A 97 19.41 -1.27 -3.78
CA GLU A 97 18.79 -1.38 -2.46
C GLU A 97 19.29 -0.32 -1.44
N GLU A 98 20.44 0.31 -1.69
CA GLU A 98 20.99 1.39 -0.86
C GLU A 98 20.15 2.68 -0.90
N PHE A 99 19.38 2.92 -1.97
CA PHE A 99 18.55 4.10 -2.13
C PHE A 99 17.20 3.92 -1.45
N LYS A 100 16.79 4.93 -0.69
CA LYS A 100 15.54 4.91 0.10
C LYS A 100 14.50 5.92 -0.39
N GLU A 101 14.94 7.00 -1.02
CA GLU A 101 14.06 8.02 -1.57
C GLU A 101 13.81 7.75 -3.05
N MET A 102 12.71 7.08 -3.38
CA MET A 102 12.42 6.67 -4.75
C MET A 102 11.87 7.80 -5.61
N ARG A 103 11.12 8.74 -5.03
CA ARG A 103 10.42 9.77 -5.78
C ARG A 103 11.30 10.59 -6.74
N PRO A 104 12.46 11.11 -6.32
CA PRO A 104 13.35 11.83 -7.23
C PRO A 104 13.89 10.94 -8.36
N ILE A 105 14.11 9.65 -8.08
CA ILE A 105 14.62 8.67 -9.06
C ILE A 105 13.53 8.36 -10.09
N TRP A 106 12.27 8.18 -9.65
CA TRP A 106 11.14 7.98 -10.56
C TRP A 106 10.83 9.20 -11.41
N ASP A 107 11.01 10.41 -10.88
CA ASP A 107 10.89 11.64 -11.63
C ASP A 107 12.01 11.77 -12.69
N ASP A 108 13.22 11.29 -12.40
CA ASP A 108 14.31 11.22 -13.38
C ASP A 108 14.03 10.17 -14.45
N LEU A 109 13.55 9.01 -14.06
CA LEU A 109 13.12 7.94 -14.98
C LEU A 109 12.09 8.46 -15.98
N ARG A 110 11.03 9.14 -15.52
CA ARG A 110 10.00 9.73 -16.41
C ARG A 110 10.60 10.70 -17.38
N ARG A 111 11.44 11.66 -16.92
CA ARG A 111 12.09 12.63 -17.80
C ARG A 111 12.95 11.98 -18.87
N LYS A 112 13.68 10.92 -18.53
CA LYS A 112 14.51 10.18 -19.48
C LYS A 112 13.65 9.43 -20.50
N VAL A 113 12.59 8.79 -20.08
CA VAL A 113 11.63 8.11 -20.95
C VAL A 113 10.95 9.09 -21.88
N ASP A 114 10.45 10.23 -21.35
CA ASP A 114 9.84 11.30 -22.14
C ASP A 114 10.82 11.88 -23.18
N SER A 115 12.11 11.93 -22.87
CA SER A 115 13.12 12.45 -23.78
C SER A 115 13.36 11.60 -25.04
N VAL A 116 13.08 10.30 -24.97
CA VAL A 116 13.22 9.37 -26.10
C VAL A 116 11.91 9.20 -26.89
N GLU A 117 10.77 9.59 -26.33
CA GLU A 117 9.46 9.44 -26.97
C GLU A 117 9.41 10.03 -28.40
N PRO A 118 9.98 11.22 -28.70
CA PRO A 118 10.00 11.79 -30.06
C PRO A 118 10.78 10.94 -31.08
N ASP A 119 11.70 10.10 -30.64
CA ASP A 119 12.50 9.23 -31.50
C ASP A 119 11.85 7.86 -31.75
N LEU A 120 10.74 7.57 -31.05
CA LEU A 120 9.96 6.35 -31.22
C LEU A 120 8.98 6.47 -32.40
N PRO A 121 8.46 5.34 -32.94
CA PRO A 121 7.46 5.36 -34.02
C PRO A 121 6.18 6.11 -33.66
N GLU A 122 5.56 6.81 -34.63
CA GLU A 122 4.35 7.61 -34.42
C GLU A 122 3.10 6.79 -34.04
N ASP A 123 3.07 5.50 -34.38
CA ASP A 123 1.89 4.62 -34.17
C ASP A 123 1.90 3.89 -32.82
N ILE A 124 2.66 4.37 -31.84
CA ILE A 124 2.72 3.78 -30.49
C ILE A 124 1.71 4.40 -29.54
N GLN A 125 1.43 3.67 -28.45
CA GLN A 125 0.70 4.19 -27.29
C GLN A 125 1.61 4.05 -26.05
N GLY A 126 1.90 5.16 -25.39
CA GLY A 126 2.92 5.27 -24.34
C GLY A 126 4.20 5.85 -24.92
N PRO A 127 5.33 5.71 -24.19
CA PRO A 127 5.58 4.82 -23.03
C PRO A 127 4.88 5.27 -21.73
N PHE A 128 4.27 4.31 -21.04
CA PHE A 128 3.61 4.53 -19.74
C PHE A 128 4.52 4.06 -18.62
N VAL A 129 4.97 4.97 -17.77
CA VAL A 129 5.82 4.66 -16.60
C VAL A 129 4.90 4.47 -15.39
N ASN A 130 4.90 3.26 -14.83
CA ASN A 130 4.17 2.88 -13.62
C ASN A 130 5.15 2.53 -12.49
N ASP A 131 5.30 3.41 -11.53
CA ASP A 131 6.08 3.24 -10.30
C ASP A 131 5.23 2.82 -9.08
N GLU A 132 3.91 2.72 -9.27
CA GLU A 132 2.93 2.29 -8.27
C GLU A 132 2.48 0.84 -8.46
N PHE A 133 3.09 0.10 -9.39
CA PHE A 133 2.64 -1.26 -9.72
C PHE A 133 2.77 -2.23 -8.53
N GLY A 134 3.61 -1.91 -7.55
CA GLY A 134 3.80 -2.63 -6.31
C GLY A 134 2.87 -2.21 -5.17
N ASP A 135 1.92 -1.32 -5.39
CA ASP A 135 0.97 -0.89 -4.37
C ASP A 135 0.21 -2.07 -3.78
N VAL A 136 0.09 -2.06 -2.45
CA VAL A 136 -0.60 -3.12 -1.72
C VAL A 136 -2.02 -2.68 -1.38
N PHE A 137 -2.98 -3.52 -1.74
CA PHE A 137 -4.39 -3.32 -1.41
C PHE A 137 -4.84 -4.34 -0.35
N PRO A 138 -4.74 -4.02 0.94
CA PRO A 138 -5.08 -4.93 2.03
C PRO A 138 -6.58 -5.23 2.14
N ILE A 139 -7.42 -4.46 1.48
CA ILE A 139 -8.87 -4.60 1.53
C ILE A 139 -9.44 -4.52 0.12
N MET A 140 -10.20 -5.55 -0.29
CA MET A 140 -10.85 -5.60 -1.58
C MET A 140 -12.30 -6.05 -1.44
N PHE A 141 -13.22 -5.27 -1.99
CA PHE A 141 -14.62 -5.59 -2.10
C PHE A 141 -15.01 -5.67 -3.56
N SER A 142 -15.59 -6.81 -3.96
CA SER A 142 -16.12 -6.99 -5.30
C SER A 142 -17.61 -6.69 -5.32
N MET A 143 -18.05 -6.02 -6.37
CA MET A 143 -19.46 -5.64 -6.59
C MET A 143 -19.97 -6.33 -7.84
N THR A 144 -21.11 -6.99 -7.72
CA THR A 144 -21.87 -7.57 -8.84
C THR A 144 -23.22 -6.87 -8.98
N GLY A 145 -23.82 -6.93 -10.16
CA GLY A 145 -25.15 -6.35 -10.39
C GLY A 145 -26.02 -7.23 -11.28
N ASP A 146 -27.09 -7.78 -10.71
CA ASP A 146 -28.11 -8.49 -11.47
C ASP A 146 -29.10 -7.48 -12.04
N GLY A 147 -29.22 -7.44 -13.39
CA GLY A 147 -30.09 -6.50 -14.10
C GLY A 147 -29.49 -5.12 -14.33
N PHE A 148 -28.25 -4.88 -13.91
CA PHE A 148 -27.50 -3.65 -14.19
C PHE A 148 -26.56 -3.86 -15.38
N SER A 149 -26.46 -2.85 -16.22
CA SER A 149 -25.43 -2.79 -17.25
C SER A 149 -24.06 -2.57 -16.62
N TYR A 150 -23.02 -2.90 -17.37
CA TYR A 150 -21.64 -2.68 -16.92
C TYR A 150 -21.33 -1.19 -16.67
N VAL A 151 -21.93 -0.29 -17.45
CA VAL A 151 -21.80 1.17 -17.30
C VAL A 151 -22.39 1.62 -15.96
N GLU A 152 -23.62 1.18 -15.64
CA GLU A 152 -24.26 1.52 -14.37
C GLU A 152 -23.48 1.01 -13.17
N LEU A 153 -22.89 -0.20 -13.28
CA LEU A 153 -22.02 -0.72 -12.21
C LEU A 153 -20.75 0.12 -12.06
N LYS A 154 -20.18 0.60 -13.16
CA LYS A 154 -19.00 1.47 -13.11
C LYS A 154 -19.33 2.83 -12.51
N ASP A 155 -20.46 3.42 -12.83
CA ASP A 155 -20.90 4.69 -12.24
C ASP A 155 -21.08 4.56 -10.71
N ILE A 156 -21.64 3.42 -10.27
CA ILE A 156 -21.75 3.10 -8.83
C ILE A 156 -20.37 2.94 -8.21
N ALA A 157 -19.46 2.23 -8.86
CA ALA A 157 -18.09 2.02 -8.35
C ALA A 157 -17.33 3.34 -8.25
N ASP A 158 -17.48 4.26 -9.23
CA ASP A 158 -16.85 5.58 -9.20
C ASP A 158 -17.41 6.43 -8.04
N ALA A 159 -18.72 6.42 -7.83
CA ALA A 159 -19.33 7.12 -6.69
C ALA A 159 -18.85 6.57 -5.35
N LEU A 160 -18.75 5.24 -5.21
CA LEU A 160 -18.25 4.59 -4.00
C LEU A 160 -16.76 4.88 -3.78
N ARG A 161 -15.95 4.91 -4.83
CA ARG A 161 -14.54 5.32 -4.75
C ARG A 161 -14.41 6.71 -4.15
N ASP A 162 -15.21 7.66 -4.64
CA ASP A 162 -15.18 9.04 -4.16
C ASP A 162 -15.63 9.17 -2.68
N GLU A 163 -16.56 8.31 -2.24
CA GLU A 163 -16.95 8.24 -0.82
C GLU A 163 -15.86 7.59 0.05
N LEU A 164 -15.24 6.51 -0.43
CA LEU A 164 -14.15 5.83 0.28
C LEU A 164 -12.93 6.75 0.46
N LEU A 165 -12.60 7.56 -0.53
CA LEU A 165 -11.50 8.55 -0.46
C LEU A 165 -11.73 9.66 0.57
N ARG A 166 -12.96 9.85 1.07
CA ARG A 166 -13.25 10.78 2.18
C ARG A 166 -12.87 10.22 3.54
N ILE A 167 -12.66 8.91 3.63
CA ILE A 167 -12.22 8.25 4.87
C ILE A 167 -10.74 8.56 5.07
N LYS A 168 -10.39 9.26 6.14
CA LYS A 168 -9.03 9.78 6.40
C LYS A 168 -7.94 8.70 6.36
N ALA A 169 -8.28 7.47 6.72
CA ALA A 169 -7.34 6.35 6.76
C ALA A 169 -7.14 5.68 5.38
N VAL A 170 -7.89 6.08 4.35
CA VAL A 170 -7.76 5.58 2.96
C VAL A 170 -6.78 6.46 2.22
N ALA A 171 -5.76 5.86 1.60
CA ALA A 171 -4.78 6.56 0.75
C ALA A 171 -5.21 6.54 -0.71
N LYS A 172 -5.65 5.37 -1.21
CA LYS A 172 -5.95 5.14 -2.62
C LYS A 172 -7.08 4.12 -2.74
N VAL A 173 -7.89 4.27 -3.79
CA VAL A 173 -8.92 3.31 -4.17
C VAL A 173 -8.84 3.08 -5.66
N ASP A 174 -8.53 1.85 -6.06
CA ASP A 174 -8.50 1.44 -7.47
C ASP A 174 -9.71 0.58 -7.79
N ILE A 175 -10.27 0.77 -8.98
CA ILE A 175 -11.37 -0.04 -9.51
C ILE A 175 -10.80 -1.06 -10.49
N MET A 176 -10.73 -2.32 -10.04
CA MET A 176 -10.21 -3.41 -10.86
C MET A 176 -11.34 -4.05 -11.68
N GLY A 177 -11.02 -4.45 -12.92
CA GLY A 177 -11.96 -5.05 -13.84
C GLY A 177 -12.80 -4.04 -14.62
N ALA A 178 -12.60 -2.74 -14.40
CA ALA A 178 -13.21 -1.70 -15.20
C ALA A 178 -12.69 -1.77 -16.65
N GLN A 179 -13.62 -1.77 -17.59
CA GLN A 179 -13.30 -1.76 -19.02
C GLN A 179 -13.46 -0.38 -19.57
N GLU A 180 -12.60 -0.01 -20.49
CA GLU A 180 -12.68 1.27 -21.18
C GLU A 180 -13.96 1.34 -22.02
N GLU A 181 -14.75 2.38 -21.80
CA GLU A 181 -15.93 2.68 -22.59
C GLU A 181 -15.48 3.34 -23.90
N ARG A 182 -16.04 2.87 -25.02
CA ARG A 182 -15.77 3.42 -26.34
C ARG A 182 -17.07 3.72 -27.08
N LEU A 183 -17.01 4.73 -27.95
CA LEU A 183 -18.04 4.98 -28.94
C LEU A 183 -17.64 4.26 -30.21
N PHE A 184 -18.48 3.29 -30.61
CA PHE A 184 -18.31 2.57 -31.86
C PHE A 184 -19.07 3.32 -32.98
N VAL A 185 -18.35 3.50 -34.07
CA VAL A 185 -18.90 4.06 -35.31
C VAL A 185 -18.75 2.97 -36.36
N GLU A 186 -19.79 2.16 -36.53
CA GLU A 186 -19.81 1.06 -37.49
C GLU A 186 -20.37 1.54 -38.82
N TYR A 187 -19.74 1.17 -39.93
CA TYR A 187 -20.12 1.53 -41.24
C TYR A 187 -20.13 0.34 -42.23
N ASP A 188 -21.03 0.38 -43.19
CA ASP A 188 -21.02 -0.56 -44.31
C ASP A 188 -20.18 0.01 -45.46
N ASN A 189 -19.14 -0.75 -45.87
CA ASN A 189 -18.30 -0.36 -46.99
C ASN A 189 -19.08 -0.17 -48.31
N ALA A 190 -20.19 -0.90 -48.54
CA ALA A 190 -21.01 -0.75 -49.71
C ALA A 190 -21.81 0.55 -49.67
N VAL A 191 -22.27 0.99 -48.48
CA VAL A 191 -22.93 2.26 -48.27
C VAL A 191 -21.95 3.42 -48.53
N LEU A 192 -20.79 3.39 -47.89
CA LEU A 192 -19.74 4.42 -48.06
C LEU A 192 -19.30 4.55 -49.52
N SER A 193 -19.07 3.42 -50.19
CA SER A 193 -18.67 3.43 -51.61
C SER A 193 -19.75 4.02 -52.51
N ARG A 194 -21.03 3.78 -52.22
CA ARG A 194 -22.16 4.29 -53.00
C ARG A 194 -22.27 5.81 -52.91
N ILE A 195 -21.96 6.39 -51.76
CA ILE A 195 -21.97 7.86 -51.57
C ILE A 195 -20.61 8.51 -51.87
N GLY A 196 -19.62 7.70 -52.34
CA GLY A 196 -18.29 8.17 -52.69
C GLY A 196 -17.41 8.63 -51.52
N MET A 197 -17.69 8.11 -50.34
CA MET A 197 -16.96 8.41 -49.11
C MET A 197 -15.96 7.26 -48.78
N THR A 198 -14.78 7.62 -48.35
CA THR A 198 -13.81 6.66 -47.85
C THR A 198 -13.82 6.59 -46.29
N PRO A 199 -13.47 5.45 -45.68
CA PRO A 199 -13.33 5.38 -44.23
C PRO A 199 -12.37 6.44 -43.68
N GLN A 200 -11.30 6.75 -44.41
CA GLN A 200 -10.34 7.77 -44.00
C GLN A 200 -10.98 9.18 -43.99
N PHE A 201 -11.79 9.52 -44.98
CA PHE A 201 -12.52 10.79 -45.02
C PHE A 201 -13.48 10.92 -43.82
N LEU A 202 -14.15 9.84 -43.46
CA LEU A 202 -15.03 9.80 -42.28
C LEU A 202 -14.23 10.05 -41.00
N LYS A 203 -13.11 9.34 -40.84
CA LYS A 203 -12.19 9.52 -39.69
C LYS A 203 -11.69 10.96 -39.58
N ASP A 204 -11.18 11.51 -40.67
CA ASP A 204 -10.63 12.87 -40.70
C ASP A 204 -11.73 13.93 -40.40
N THR A 205 -12.96 13.72 -40.90
CA THR A 205 -14.09 14.60 -40.62
C THR A 205 -14.49 14.59 -39.15
N LEU A 206 -14.51 13.42 -38.53
CA LEU A 206 -14.79 13.29 -37.09
C LEU A 206 -13.67 13.89 -36.21
N GLN A 207 -12.43 13.64 -36.58
CA GLN A 207 -11.26 14.22 -35.87
C GLN A 207 -11.25 15.74 -35.95
N GLN A 208 -11.54 16.33 -37.13
CA GLN A 208 -11.59 17.78 -37.29
C GLN A 208 -12.73 18.47 -36.52
N ARG A 209 -13.79 17.73 -36.18
CA ARG A 209 -14.89 18.25 -35.35
C ARG A 209 -14.71 18.06 -33.87
N ASN A 210 -13.92 17.08 -33.46
CA ASN A 210 -13.66 16.80 -32.05
C ASN A 210 -12.37 17.50 -31.59
N ILE A 211 -12.32 18.82 -31.74
CA ILE A 211 -11.16 19.64 -31.37
C ILE A 211 -11.59 20.70 -30.37
N ILE A 212 -10.89 20.81 -29.26
CA ILE A 212 -10.95 21.95 -28.35
C ILE A 212 -9.99 23.01 -28.90
N GLN A 213 -10.51 24.09 -29.45
CA GLN A 213 -9.71 25.25 -29.83
C GLN A 213 -9.94 26.38 -28.83
N PRO A 214 -8.86 26.97 -28.25
CA PRO A 214 -9.01 28.16 -27.41
C PRO A 214 -9.56 29.31 -28.29
N GLY A 215 -10.76 29.79 -27.97
CA GLY A 215 -11.43 30.88 -28.71
C GLY A 215 -10.94 32.28 -28.33
N GLY A 216 -9.98 32.38 -27.38
CA GLY A 216 -9.54 33.65 -26.81
C GLY A 216 -10.47 34.18 -25.72
N GLU A 217 -10.15 35.37 -25.24
CA GLU A 217 -10.88 36.06 -24.18
C GLU A 217 -11.39 37.41 -24.71
N ILE A 218 -12.57 37.80 -24.27
CA ILE A 218 -13.12 39.13 -24.54
C ILE A 218 -13.25 39.87 -23.20
N ASP A 219 -12.54 40.97 -23.06
CA ASP A 219 -12.67 41.84 -21.92
C ASP A 219 -13.87 42.79 -22.12
N VAL A 220 -14.87 42.67 -21.23
CA VAL A 220 -16.07 43.55 -21.24
C VAL A 220 -16.09 44.29 -19.89
N ALA A 221 -15.63 45.53 -19.91
CA ALA A 221 -15.63 46.46 -18.76
C ALA A 221 -14.94 45.92 -17.49
N SER A 222 -15.57 45.06 -16.74
CA SER A 222 -15.03 44.49 -15.48
C SER A 222 -14.99 42.96 -15.47
N GLU A 223 -15.32 42.31 -16.57
CA GLU A 223 -15.38 40.84 -16.67
C GLU A 223 -14.61 40.37 -17.91
N THR A 224 -13.82 39.33 -17.76
CA THR A 224 -13.17 38.62 -18.85
C THR A 224 -14.03 37.41 -19.19
N ILE A 225 -14.56 37.34 -20.42
CA ILE A 225 -15.37 36.24 -20.94
C ILE A 225 -14.46 35.36 -21.79
N ALA A 226 -14.19 34.14 -21.33
CA ALA A 226 -13.50 33.13 -22.15
C ALA A 226 -14.45 32.64 -23.22
N LEU A 227 -13.99 32.67 -24.51
CA LEU A 227 -14.72 32.10 -25.63
C LEU A 227 -14.29 30.65 -25.80
N GLU A 228 -15.19 29.72 -25.53
CA GLU A 228 -15.05 28.33 -25.89
C GLU A 228 -15.84 28.01 -27.17
N PRO A 229 -15.21 28.07 -28.35
CA PRO A 229 -15.81 27.50 -29.53
C PRO A 229 -15.80 25.98 -29.38
N SER A 230 -16.87 25.43 -28.80
CA SER A 230 -16.98 23.99 -28.55
C SER A 230 -17.05 23.23 -29.86
N GLY A 231 -16.06 22.40 -30.13
CA GLY A 231 -16.06 21.39 -31.19
C GLY A 231 -16.23 19.97 -30.67
N ASN A 232 -16.24 19.80 -29.34
CA ASN A 232 -16.36 18.48 -28.71
C ASN A 232 -17.80 17.98 -28.73
N PHE A 233 -17.93 16.66 -28.91
CA PHE A 233 -19.24 16.02 -28.81
C PHE A 233 -19.57 15.83 -27.29
N ALA A 234 -20.62 16.51 -26.84
CA ALA A 234 -21.09 16.40 -25.46
C ALA A 234 -21.97 15.14 -25.24
N SER A 235 -22.49 14.54 -26.30
CA SER A 235 -23.36 13.36 -26.22
C SER A 235 -23.31 12.51 -27.49
N VAL A 236 -23.73 11.25 -27.37
CA VAL A 236 -23.89 10.34 -28.52
C VAL A 236 -24.91 10.87 -29.51
N ASP A 237 -25.98 11.51 -29.02
CA ASP A 237 -27.04 12.08 -29.92
C ASP A 237 -26.53 13.28 -30.69
N GLU A 238 -25.63 14.07 -30.14
CA GLU A 238 -24.95 15.15 -30.85
C GLU A 238 -24.06 14.59 -31.97
N LEU A 239 -23.31 13.54 -31.67
CA LEU A 239 -22.48 12.84 -32.65
C LEU A 239 -23.36 12.27 -33.78
N ARG A 240 -24.49 11.62 -33.46
CA ARG A 240 -25.43 11.09 -34.45
C ARG A 240 -25.96 12.17 -35.38
N ARG A 241 -26.32 13.32 -34.83
CA ARG A 241 -26.85 14.48 -35.58
C ARG A 241 -25.78 15.35 -36.24
N THR A 242 -24.54 14.89 -36.21
CA THR A 242 -23.47 15.60 -36.90
C THR A 242 -23.72 15.61 -38.38
N VAL A 243 -23.71 16.80 -38.99
CA VAL A 243 -23.90 16.97 -40.43
C VAL A 243 -22.57 16.83 -41.15
N ILE A 244 -22.50 15.91 -42.09
CA ILE A 244 -21.35 15.69 -42.97
C ILE A 244 -21.68 16.10 -44.38
N ARG A 245 -20.74 16.77 -45.05
CA ARG A 245 -20.85 17.14 -46.48
C ARG A 245 -20.32 16.00 -47.33
N MET A 246 -21.14 15.49 -48.22
CA MET A 246 -20.75 14.43 -49.15
C MET A 246 -19.74 14.90 -50.19
N PRO A 247 -18.65 14.16 -50.44
CA PRO A 247 -17.56 14.60 -51.31
C PRO A 247 -17.95 14.79 -52.79
N GLN A 248 -18.96 14.05 -53.27
CA GLN A 248 -19.30 14.03 -54.69
C GLN A 248 -20.53 14.90 -55.04
N THR A 249 -21.50 15.03 -54.12
CA THR A 249 -22.77 15.71 -54.41
C THR A 249 -22.89 17.05 -53.68
N ASP A 250 -21.99 17.37 -52.78
CA ASP A 250 -22.00 18.54 -51.88
C ASP A 250 -23.27 18.62 -50.99
N GLU A 251 -24.04 17.51 -50.91
CA GLU A 251 -25.24 17.39 -50.09
C GLU A 251 -24.83 17.21 -48.61
N LEU A 252 -25.69 17.73 -47.74
CA LEU A 252 -25.53 17.60 -46.28
C LEU A 252 -26.36 16.42 -45.79
N VAL A 253 -25.72 15.47 -45.09
CA VAL A 253 -26.35 14.27 -44.56
C VAL A 253 -26.01 14.13 -43.09
N TYR A 254 -26.93 13.61 -42.28
CA TYR A 254 -26.64 13.29 -40.88
C TYR A 254 -25.76 12.05 -40.80
N LEU A 255 -24.87 12.02 -39.78
CA LEU A 255 -23.96 10.89 -39.56
C LEU A 255 -24.75 9.59 -39.32
N GLU A 256 -25.87 9.66 -38.58
CA GLU A 256 -26.75 8.51 -38.27
C GLU A 256 -27.40 7.88 -39.53
N ASP A 257 -27.48 8.61 -40.66
CA ASP A 257 -27.99 8.06 -41.89
C ASP A 257 -26.96 7.19 -42.65
N ILE A 258 -25.69 7.26 -42.26
CA ILE A 258 -24.57 6.63 -42.95
C ILE A 258 -23.92 5.55 -42.11
N VAL A 259 -23.93 5.67 -40.78
CA VAL A 259 -23.23 4.80 -39.82
C VAL A 259 -24.08 4.50 -38.59
N ASP A 260 -23.87 3.35 -38.01
CA ASP A 260 -24.43 2.99 -36.70
C ASP A 260 -23.51 3.45 -35.58
N ILE A 261 -24.06 4.20 -34.60
CA ILE A 261 -23.30 4.74 -33.48
C ILE A 261 -23.90 4.24 -32.18
N TYR A 262 -23.05 3.55 -31.39
CA TYR A 262 -23.46 3.07 -30.10
C TYR A 262 -22.29 3.10 -29.09
N ARG A 263 -22.64 3.14 -27.81
CA ARG A 263 -21.70 2.96 -26.70
C ARG A 263 -21.44 1.48 -26.45
N GLY A 264 -20.19 1.12 -26.24
CA GLY A 264 -19.80 -0.23 -25.89
C GLY A 264 -18.49 -0.22 -25.11
N HIS A 265 -18.02 -1.39 -24.77
CA HIS A 265 -16.75 -1.58 -24.13
C HIS A 265 -15.78 -2.26 -25.09
N VAL A 266 -14.48 -2.14 -24.78
CA VAL A 266 -13.44 -2.85 -25.54
C VAL A 266 -13.77 -4.35 -25.61
N ASP A 267 -13.81 -4.90 -26.82
CA ASP A 267 -14.04 -6.32 -27.08
C ASP A 267 -12.92 -6.88 -27.95
N PRO A 268 -12.19 -7.93 -27.55
CA PRO A 268 -12.32 -8.64 -26.28
C PRO A 268 -11.86 -7.83 -25.08
N PRO A 269 -12.45 -8.07 -23.87
CA PRO A 269 -12.10 -7.37 -22.66
C PRO A 269 -10.65 -7.64 -22.25
N GLU A 270 -9.92 -6.59 -21.89
CA GLU A 270 -8.51 -6.70 -21.48
C GLU A 270 -8.34 -7.38 -20.14
N ALA A 271 -9.21 -7.09 -19.18
CA ALA A 271 -9.23 -7.69 -17.86
C ALA A 271 -10.67 -7.96 -17.39
N LEU A 272 -10.91 -9.17 -16.90
CA LEU A 272 -12.21 -9.57 -16.36
C LEU A 272 -12.07 -9.93 -14.89
N VAL A 273 -12.88 -9.30 -14.06
CA VAL A 273 -13.09 -9.69 -12.66
C VAL A 273 -14.42 -10.40 -12.53
N ARG A 274 -14.44 -11.47 -11.75
CA ARG A 274 -15.66 -12.22 -11.44
C ARG A 274 -15.74 -12.49 -9.94
N ALA A 275 -16.92 -12.25 -9.37
CA ALA A 275 -17.27 -12.66 -8.02
C ALA A 275 -18.47 -13.59 -8.08
N GLU A 276 -18.42 -14.72 -7.36
CA GLU A 276 -19.46 -15.76 -7.38
C GLU A 276 -19.87 -16.22 -8.79
N GLY A 277 -18.91 -16.25 -9.74
CA GLY A 277 -19.11 -16.62 -11.13
C GLY A 277 -19.77 -15.56 -12.03
N LYS A 278 -20.19 -14.42 -11.46
CA LYS A 278 -20.77 -13.28 -12.19
C LYS A 278 -19.70 -12.24 -12.54
N PRO A 279 -19.86 -11.47 -13.63
CA PRO A 279 -19.02 -10.30 -13.89
C PRO A 279 -19.09 -9.33 -12.70
N ALA A 280 -17.93 -8.79 -12.30
CA ALA A 280 -17.81 -7.95 -11.13
C ALA A 280 -16.81 -6.81 -11.36
N LEU A 281 -16.96 -5.75 -10.59
CA LEU A 281 -15.94 -4.74 -10.37
C LEU A 281 -15.40 -4.86 -8.96
N THR A 282 -14.10 -4.68 -8.75
CA THR A 282 -13.49 -4.75 -7.43
C THR A 282 -12.93 -3.39 -7.03
N LEU A 283 -13.40 -2.90 -5.88
CA LEU A 283 -12.86 -1.72 -5.20
C LEU A 283 -11.69 -2.20 -4.32
N ALA A 284 -10.47 -1.87 -4.73
CA ALA A 284 -9.25 -2.18 -4.03
C ALA A 284 -8.80 -0.95 -3.22
N VAL A 285 -8.74 -1.10 -1.90
CA VAL A 285 -8.49 0.01 -0.97
C VAL A 285 -7.10 -0.12 -0.37
N SER A 286 -6.28 0.91 -0.52
CA SER A 286 -4.98 1.07 0.12
C SER A 286 -5.10 1.97 1.36
N MET A 287 -4.35 1.64 2.40
CA MET A 287 -4.33 2.38 3.66
C MET A 287 -3.26 3.47 3.65
N ALA A 288 -3.55 4.61 4.26
CA ALA A 288 -2.58 5.67 4.47
C ALA A 288 -1.44 5.21 5.40
N ASP A 289 -0.22 5.69 5.15
CA ASP A 289 0.95 5.39 5.96
C ASP A 289 0.73 5.71 7.44
N GLY A 290 1.21 4.84 8.31
CA GLY A 290 1.03 4.99 9.75
C GLY A 290 -0.40 4.74 10.25
N GLY A 291 -1.29 4.21 9.41
CA GLY A 291 -2.66 3.87 9.76
C GLY A 291 -2.80 2.61 10.62
N ASN A 292 -4.01 2.39 11.13
CA ASN A 292 -4.40 1.17 11.82
C ASN A 292 -5.34 0.35 10.93
N LEU A 293 -4.82 -0.73 10.36
CA LEU A 293 -5.54 -1.56 9.40
C LEU A 293 -6.77 -2.24 10.01
N ILE A 294 -6.73 -2.60 11.31
CA ILE A 294 -7.87 -3.20 12.01
C ILE A 294 -9.01 -2.18 12.13
N GLN A 295 -8.67 -0.94 12.48
CA GLN A 295 -9.67 0.13 12.59
C GLN A 295 -10.27 0.47 11.23
N LEU A 296 -9.43 0.65 10.19
CA LEU A 296 -9.89 0.86 8.82
C LEU A 296 -10.81 -0.28 8.38
N GLY A 297 -10.43 -1.53 8.66
CA GLY A 297 -11.27 -2.69 8.33
C GLY A 297 -12.67 -2.61 8.97
N LYS A 298 -12.75 -2.23 10.24
CA LYS A 298 -14.03 -2.07 10.97
C LYS A 298 -14.86 -0.91 10.39
N GLU A 299 -14.24 0.18 9.99
CA GLU A 299 -14.89 1.31 9.34
C GLU A 299 -15.45 0.91 7.97
N LEU A 300 -14.64 0.22 7.16
CA LEU A 300 -15.07 -0.22 5.83
C LEU A 300 -16.17 -1.30 5.90
N GLN A 301 -16.12 -2.24 6.85
CA GLN A 301 -17.21 -3.21 7.03
C GLN A 301 -18.54 -2.51 7.35
N LYS A 302 -18.51 -1.51 8.23
CA LYS A 302 -19.72 -0.71 8.54
C LYS A 302 -20.18 0.08 7.31
N PHE A 303 -19.26 0.66 6.57
CA PHE A 303 -19.55 1.39 5.34
C PHE A 303 -20.23 0.49 4.30
N PHE A 304 -19.66 -0.67 3.97
CA PHE A 304 -20.25 -1.58 2.99
C PHE A 304 -21.56 -2.20 3.46
N THR A 305 -21.73 -2.46 4.76
CA THR A 305 -23.04 -2.90 5.31
C THR A 305 -24.09 -1.80 5.12
N TYR A 306 -23.74 -0.55 5.40
CA TYR A 306 -24.64 0.59 5.21
C TYR A 306 -24.99 0.81 3.74
N ILE A 307 -24.01 0.74 2.84
CA ILE A 307 -24.19 0.90 1.41
C ILE A 307 -25.06 -0.22 0.82
N GLN A 308 -24.89 -1.47 1.27
CA GLN A 308 -25.72 -2.60 0.83
C GLN A 308 -27.22 -2.35 1.09
N GLU A 309 -27.56 -1.64 2.17
CA GLU A 309 -28.95 -1.29 2.49
C GLU A 309 -29.50 -0.14 1.63
N GLN A 310 -28.64 0.69 1.06
CA GLN A 310 -29.03 1.86 0.25
C GLN A 310 -29.18 1.55 -1.22
N TYR A 311 -28.41 0.61 -1.75
CA TYR A 311 -28.48 0.25 -3.16
C TYR A 311 -29.65 -0.70 -3.46
N PRO A 312 -30.23 -0.60 -4.67
CA PRO A 312 -31.39 -1.42 -5.05
C PRO A 312 -31.05 -2.91 -5.09
N TYR A 313 -32.07 -3.73 -5.00
CA TYR A 313 -31.95 -5.17 -5.21
C TYR A 313 -31.25 -5.48 -6.54
N GLY A 314 -30.22 -6.32 -6.48
CA GLY A 314 -29.41 -6.73 -7.63
C GLY A 314 -27.97 -6.26 -7.55
N VAL A 315 -27.63 -5.22 -6.78
CA VAL A 315 -26.24 -4.86 -6.47
C VAL A 315 -25.84 -5.56 -5.18
N GLU A 316 -24.83 -6.42 -5.25
CA GLU A 316 -24.32 -7.20 -4.13
C GLU A 316 -22.82 -6.95 -3.94
N PHE A 317 -22.39 -6.77 -2.68
CA PHE A 317 -21.00 -6.55 -2.31
C PHE A 317 -20.43 -7.79 -1.65
N TYR A 318 -19.27 -8.24 -2.11
CA TYR A 318 -18.56 -9.40 -1.60
C TYR A 318 -17.18 -8.98 -1.08
N GLN A 319 -16.86 -9.41 0.13
CA GLN A 319 -15.53 -9.23 0.69
C GLN A 319 -14.56 -10.24 0.06
N THR A 320 -13.83 -9.83 -0.99
CA THR A 320 -12.95 -10.71 -1.77
C THR A 320 -11.61 -10.94 -1.07
N TYR A 321 -11.02 -9.88 -0.54
CA TYR A 321 -9.80 -9.95 0.27
C TYR A 321 -9.89 -9.00 1.44
N PHE A 322 -9.55 -9.48 2.65
CA PHE A 322 -9.68 -8.68 3.86
C PHE A 322 -8.57 -9.01 4.86
N GLN A 323 -7.47 -8.29 4.74
CA GLN A 323 -6.29 -8.46 5.60
C GLN A 323 -6.52 -8.06 7.07
N PRO A 324 -7.39 -7.07 7.41
CA PRO A 324 -7.61 -6.66 8.80
C PRO A 324 -7.92 -7.81 9.77
N THR A 325 -8.71 -8.79 9.35
CA THR A 325 -9.00 -9.99 10.18
C THR A 325 -7.74 -10.79 10.48
N LYS A 326 -6.83 -10.93 9.51
CA LYS A 326 -5.56 -11.64 9.70
C LYS A 326 -4.64 -10.89 10.66
N VAL A 327 -4.61 -9.56 10.57
CA VAL A 327 -3.82 -8.71 11.49
C VAL A 327 -4.39 -8.80 12.90
N GLU A 328 -5.72 -8.75 13.07
CA GLU A 328 -6.38 -8.91 14.35
C GLU A 328 -6.05 -10.29 14.98
N GLN A 329 -6.14 -11.37 14.19
CA GLN A 329 -5.74 -12.71 14.64
C GLN A 329 -4.26 -12.76 15.08
N LYS A 330 -3.34 -12.16 14.35
CA LYS A 330 -1.90 -12.12 14.72
C LYS A 330 -1.66 -11.38 16.04
N VAL A 331 -2.38 -10.28 16.27
CA VAL A 331 -2.31 -9.54 17.53
C VAL A 331 -2.88 -10.36 18.68
N ASP A 332 -4.00 -11.06 18.47
CA ASP A 332 -4.61 -11.93 19.47
C ASP A 332 -3.71 -13.13 19.80
N ASP A 333 -3.13 -13.79 18.78
CA ASP A 333 -2.15 -14.88 18.93
C ASP A 333 -0.93 -14.42 19.74
N PHE A 334 -0.47 -13.18 19.50
CA PHE A 334 0.61 -12.60 20.29
C PHE A 334 0.23 -12.44 21.75
N VAL A 335 -0.93 -11.86 22.06
CA VAL A 335 -1.41 -11.68 23.44
C VAL A 335 -1.54 -13.04 24.13
N GLU A 336 -2.09 -14.04 23.42
CA GLU A 336 -2.20 -15.41 23.95
C GLU A 336 -0.81 -16.01 24.23
N SER A 337 0.14 -15.85 23.31
CA SER A 337 1.55 -16.32 23.46
C SER A 337 2.22 -15.68 24.66
N VAL A 338 2.05 -14.37 24.89
CA VAL A 338 2.57 -13.66 26.06
C VAL A 338 1.94 -14.21 27.33
N MET A 339 0.62 -14.42 27.36
CA MET A 339 -0.07 -14.98 28.53
C MET A 339 0.39 -16.41 28.85
N GLN A 340 0.58 -17.26 27.83
CA GLN A 340 1.12 -18.61 27.99
C GLN A 340 2.57 -18.57 28.52
N ALA A 341 3.41 -17.72 27.97
CA ALA A 341 4.79 -17.56 28.41
C ALA A 341 4.87 -17.11 29.88
N VAL A 342 4.08 -16.10 30.26
CA VAL A 342 3.97 -15.65 31.66
C VAL A 342 3.52 -16.79 32.57
N ALA A 343 2.54 -17.58 32.17
CA ALA A 343 2.05 -18.72 32.97
C ALA A 343 3.14 -19.82 33.13
N ILE A 344 3.86 -20.12 32.05
CA ILE A 344 4.97 -21.12 32.12
C ILE A 344 6.09 -20.62 33.01
N VAL A 345 6.52 -19.35 32.83
CA VAL A 345 7.56 -18.75 33.68
C VAL A 345 7.14 -18.74 35.13
N LEU A 346 5.90 -18.37 35.43
CA LEU A 346 5.36 -18.39 36.78
C LEU A 346 5.40 -19.80 37.35
N ALA A 347 4.96 -20.82 36.62
CA ALA A 347 4.98 -22.21 37.06
C ALA A 347 6.40 -22.70 37.37
N VAL A 348 7.35 -22.45 36.47
CA VAL A 348 8.76 -22.84 36.68
C VAL A 348 9.36 -22.11 37.89
N MET A 349 9.10 -20.79 38.00
CA MET A 349 9.60 -20.00 39.12
C MET A 349 9.01 -20.39 40.48
N LEU A 350 7.74 -20.77 40.52
CA LEU A 350 7.10 -21.28 41.73
C LEU A 350 7.75 -22.57 42.20
N LEU A 351 8.12 -23.47 41.26
CA LEU A 351 8.75 -24.75 41.58
C LEU A 351 10.20 -24.59 42.00
N THR A 352 10.95 -23.64 41.43
CA THR A 352 12.40 -23.48 41.68
C THR A 352 12.73 -22.47 42.80
N LEU A 353 12.10 -21.29 42.76
CA LEU A 353 12.43 -20.15 43.64
C LEU A 353 11.39 -19.87 44.73
N GLY A 354 10.27 -20.57 44.70
CA GLY A 354 9.19 -20.41 45.66
C GLY A 354 8.24 -19.23 45.32
N LEU A 355 7.10 -19.17 46.01
CA LEU A 355 5.96 -18.31 45.68
C LEU A 355 6.30 -16.81 45.64
N ARG A 356 7.09 -16.32 46.64
CA ARG A 356 7.35 -14.86 46.74
C ARG A 356 8.22 -14.34 45.62
N THR A 357 9.33 -15.01 45.35
CA THR A 357 10.29 -14.60 44.31
C THR A 357 9.71 -14.85 42.90
N GLY A 358 9.07 -16.01 42.73
CA GLY A 358 8.42 -16.34 41.46
C GLY A 358 7.37 -15.32 41.06
N LEU A 359 6.54 -14.83 41.97
CA LEU A 359 5.53 -13.83 41.70
C LEU A 359 6.12 -12.45 41.31
N VAL A 360 7.23 -12.06 41.96
CA VAL A 360 7.93 -10.79 41.59
C VAL A 360 8.49 -10.88 40.20
N VAL A 361 9.17 -11.95 39.83
CA VAL A 361 9.73 -12.13 38.48
C VAL A 361 8.63 -12.22 37.43
N ALA A 362 7.54 -12.95 37.71
CA ALA A 362 6.40 -13.09 36.79
C ALA A 362 5.67 -11.77 36.53
N THR A 363 5.59 -10.86 37.51
CA THR A 363 4.99 -9.52 37.28
C THR A 363 5.92 -8.58 36.52
N LEU A 364 7.21 -8.81 36.51
CA LEU A 364 8.17 -7.97 35.80
C LEU A 364 8.00 -8.09 34.28
N VAL A 365 7.70 -9.30 33.80
CA VAL A 365 7.52 -9.58 32.36
C VAL A 365 6.43 -8.72 31.71
N PRO A 366 5.16 -8.74 32.16
CA PRO A 366 4.13 -7.91 31.56
C PRO A 366 4.40 -6.41 31.73
N VAL A 367 5.00 -6.00 32.85
CA VAL A 367 5.34 -4.59 33.08
C VAL A 367 6.37 -4.09 32.07
N THR A 368 7.45 -4.85 31.84
CA THR A 368 8.46 -4.45 30.84
C THR A 368 7.91 -4.50 29.42
N MET A 369 7.09 -5.47 29.07
CA MET A 369 6.43 -5.52 27.76
C MET A 369 5.56 -4.27 27.51
N ILE A 370 4.78 -3.84 28.50
CA ILE A 370 3.98 -2.61 28.41
C ILE A 370 4.89 -1.37 28.25
N ILE A 371 5.99 -1.31 28.98
CA ILE A 371 6.96 -0.21 28.87
C ILE A 371 7.65 -0.22 27.49
N THR A 372 7.95 -1.42 26.95
CA THR A 372 8.49 -1.56 25.60
C THR A 372 7.52 -1.04 24.55
N MET A 373 6.19 -1.26 24.70
CA MET A 373 5.19 -0.66 23.80
C MET A 373 5.25 0.87 23.79
N TRP A 374 5.44 1.49 24.97
CA TRP A 374 5.66 2.92 25.04
C TRP A 374 6.94 3.35 24.31
N ALA A 375 8.04 2.64 24.51
CA ALA A 375 9.30 2.95 23.85
C ALA A 375 9.19 2.79 22.32
N MET A 376 8.53 1.72 21.86
CA MET A 376 8.24 1.53 20.42
C MET A 376 7.48 2.72 19.83
N SER A 377 6.47 3.23 20.53
CA SER A 377 5.71 4.43 20.10
C SER A 377 6.60 5.68 20.01
N VAL A 378 7.57 5.85 20.92
CA VAL A 378 8.52 6.98 20.89
C VAL A 378 9.49 6.90 19.71
N PHE A 379 9.82 5.69 19.25
CA PHE A 379 10.72 5.45 18.12
C PHE A 379 9.98 5.17 16.80
N ASP A 380 8.66 5.44 16.75
CA ASP A 380 7.79 5.24 15.57
C ASP A 380 7.83 3.79 15.03
N ILE A 381 8.00 2.81 15.92
CA ILE A 381 7.95 1.39 15.58
C ILE A 381 6.50 0.92 15.63
N GLN A 382 6.00 0.44 14.49
CA GLN A 382 4.63 -0.03 14.32
C GLN A 382 4.46 -1.47 14.87
N LEU A 383 3.20 -1.85 15.13
CA LEU A 383 2.84 -3.23 15.46
C LEU A 383 2.56 -4.01 14.18
N ASP A 384 3.53 -4.76 13.75
CA ASP A 384 3.48 -5.66 12.61
C ASP A 384 3.93 -7.09 13.00
N GLN A 385 3.89 -8.01 12.05
CA GLN A 385 4.27 -9.41 12.32
C GLN A 385 5.72 -9.54 12.80
N MET A 386 6.65 -8.70 12.33
CA MET A 386 8.06 -8.76 12.71
C MET A 386 8.31 -8.16 14.09
N SER A 387 7.67 -7.04 14.41
CA SER A 387 7.75 -6.43 15.74
C SER A 387 7.15 -7.32 16.84
N LEU A 388 6.02 -7.99 16.55
CA LEU A 388 5.42 -8.97 17.46
C LEU A 388 6.32 -10.19 17.66
N ALA A 389 6.96 -10.72 16.62
CA ALA A 389 7.92 -11.80 16.71
C ALA A 389 9.14 -11.39 17.55
N ALA A 390 9.64 -10.16 17.35
CA ALA A 390 10.75 -9.61 18.15
C ALA A 390 10.41 -9.50 19.63
N LEU A 391 9.20 -9.09 19.98
CA LEU A 391 8.72 -9.02 21.35
C LEU A 391 8.65 -10.41 22.00
N ILE A 392 8.24 -11.45 21.27
CA ILE A 392 8.23 -12.83 21.76
C ILE A 392 9.66 -13.31 22.03
N ILE A 393 10.61 -13.01 21.14
CA ILE A 393 12.03 -13.35 21.32
C ILE A 393 12.59 -12.59 22.53
N ALA A 394 12.34 -11.29 22.63
CA ALA A 394 12.81 -10.45 23.72
C ALA A 394 12.28 -10.90 25.09
N LEU A 395 11.06 -11.48 25.15
CA LEU A 395 10.47 -12.00 26.37
C LEU A 395 11.34 -13.09 27.00
N GLY A 396 11.88 -14.03 26.20
CA GLY A 396 12.78 -15.06 26.66
C GLY A 396 14.09 -14.49 27.25
N LEU A 397 14.68 -13.51 26.56
CA LEU A 397 15.92 -12.85 26.95
C LEU A 397 15.78 -12.01 28.25
N LEU A 398 14.62 -11.40 28.44
CA LEU A 398 14.33 -10.55 29.59
C LEU A 398 14.19 -11.32 30.88
N VAL A 399 13.60 -12.52 30.80
CA VAL A 399 13.37 -13.38 31.97
C VAL A 399 14.71 -13.82 32.60
N ASP A 400 15.70 -14.13 31.79
CA ASP A 400 17.00 -14.60 32.25
C ASP A 400 17.71 -13.61 33.19
N ASN A 401 17.71 -12.32 32.81
CA ASN A 401 18.32 -11.27 33.64
C ASN A 401 17.61 -11.12 35.00
N ALA A 402 16.27 -11.23 34.99
CA ALA A 402 15.48 -11.14 36.21
C ALA A 402 15.74 -12.33 37.17
N ILE A 403 15.91 -13.53 36.61
CA ILE A 403 16.23 -14.74 37.38
C ILE A 403 17.57 -14.59 38.10
N VAL A 404 18.61 -14.25 37.34
CA VAL A 404 19.98 -14.13 37.86
C VAL A 404 20.06 -13.11 38.99
N ILE A 405 19.45 -11.95 38.85
CA ILE A 405 19.42 -10.94 39.94
C ILE A 405 18.62 -11.44 41.14
N SER A 406 17.46 -12.05 40.93
CA SER A 406 16.62 -12.54 42.01
C SER A 406 17.29 -13.67 42.81
N GLU A 407 17.96 -14.59 42.09
CA GLU A 407 18.72 -15.67 42.72
C GLU A 407 19.88 -15.11 43.54
N SER A 408 20.68 -14.18 43.00
CA SER A 408 21.78 -13.55 43.75
C SER A 408 21.29 -12.84 45.02
N ILE A 409 20.14 -12.12 44.92
CA ILE A 409 19.53 -11.50 46.12
C ILE A 409 19.18 -12.58 47.18
N MET A 410 18.53 -13.67 46.74
CA MET A 410 18.15 -14.74 47.67
C MET A 410 19.35 -15.40 48.36
N VAL A 411 20.41 -15.70 47.58
CA VAL A 411 21.66 -16.31 48.15
C VAL A 411 22.27 -15.39 49.21
N ARG A 412 22.34 -14.09 48.95
CA ARG A 412 22.84 -13.08 49.88
C ARG A 412 21.97 -12.96 51.14
N MET A 413 20.64 -12.96 50.96
CA MET A 413 19.71 -12.95 52.11
C MET A 413 19.83 -14.24 52.95
N ALA A 414 20.02 -15.41 52.31
CA ALA A 414 20.26 -16.66 52.99
C ALA A 414 21.60 -16.66 53.75
N ALA A 415 22.58 -15.89 53.29
CA ALA A 415 23.85 -15.67 54.02
C ALA A 415 23.73 -14.66 55.17
N GLY A 416 22.54 -14.07 55.42
CA GLY A 416 22.27 -13.19 56.55
C GLY A 416 22.33 -11.69 56.23
N GLU A 417 22.48 -11.28 54.96
CA GLU A 417 22.43 -9.87 54.57
C GLU A 417 21.00 -9.31 54.69
N ASP A 418 20.86 -8.05 55.09
CA ASP A 418 19.57 -7.36 55.05
C ASP A 418 19.08 -7.19 53.58
N GLY A 419 17.78 -7.30 53.37
CA GLY A 419 17.20 -7.31 52.01
C GLY A 419 17.59 -6.11 51.11
N ILE A 420 17.77 -4.91 51.71
CA ILE A 420 18.24 -3.73 50.95
C ILE A 420 19.72 -3.87 50.60
N GLN A 421 20.54 -4.37 51.54
CA GLN A 421 21.97 -4.59 51.31
C GLN A 421 22.19 -5.70 50.27
N ALA A 422 21.45 -6.80 50.38
CA ALA A 422 21.47 -7.90 49.43
C ALA A 422 21.11 -7.45 48.01
N ALA A 423 20.04 -6.64 47.85
CA ALA A 423 19.64 -6.09 46.56
C ALA A 423 20.69 -5.14 45.97
N MET A 424 21.26 -4.26 46.79
CA MET A 424 22.33 -3.35 46.37
C MET A 424 23.61 -4.11 46.00
N GLY A 425 23.99 -5.10 46.76
CA GLY A 425 25.14 -5.94 46.52
C GLY A 425 25.02 -6.75 45.24
N ALA A 426 23.90 -7.46 45.07
CA ALA A 426 23.63 -8.25 43.87
C ALA A 426 23.65 -7.38 42.60
N THR A 427 22.97 -6.23 42.64
CA THR A 427 22.91 -5.31 41.46
C THR A 427 24.28 -4.73 41.15
N ASN A 428 25.08 -4.34 42.16
CA ASN A 428 26.41 -3.79 41.89
C ASN A 428 27.39 -4.82 41.32
N GLU A 429 27.27 -6.09 41.71
CA GLU A 429 28.07 -7.18 41.18
C GLU A 429 27.68 -7.57 39.77
N LEU A 430 26.37 -7.66 39.49
CA LEU A 430 25.85 -8.21 38.25
C LEU A 430 25.58 -7.16 37.15
N ARG A 431 25.51 -5.86 37.48
CA ARG A 431 25.16 -4.81 36.50
C ARG A 431 26.06 -4.79 35.27
N VAL A 432 27.38 -4.99 35.43
CA VAL A 432 28.32 -4.95 34.29
C VAL A 432 28.24 -6.24 33.49
N PRO A 433 28.27 -7.47 34.09
CA PRO A 433 28.05 -8.69 33.33
C PRO A 433 26.73 -8.74 32.57
N LEU A 434 25.62 -8.35 33.21
CA LEU A 434 24.30 -8.34 32.56
C LEU A 434 24.19 -7.29 31.45
N LEU A 435 24.77 -6.10 31.65
CA LEU A 435 24.82 -5.09 30.60
C LEU A 435 25.59 -5.56 29.37
N ILE A 436 26.77 -6.20 29.61
CA ILE A 436 27.58 -6.76 28.52
C ILE A 436 26.81 -7.88 27.81
N ALA A 437 26.15 -8.79 28.55
CA ALA A 437 25.34 -9.84 27.97
C ALA A 437 24.20 -9.27 27.09
N SER A 438 23.44 -8.29 27.60
CA SER A 438 22.37 -7.64 26.86
C SER A 438 22.89 -6.91 25.60
N LEU A 439 24.00 -6.17 25.71
CA LEU A 439 24.64 -5.52 24.58
C LEU A 439 25.17 -6.53 23.55
N THR A 440 25.70 -7.65 23.98
CA THR A 440 26.18 -8.71 23.07
C THR A 440 24.99 -9.33 22.32
N THR A 441 23.89 -9.57 23.01
CA THR A 441 22.66 -10.08 22.38
C THR A 441 22.10 -9.08 21.37
N ALA A 442 21.98 -7.80 21.74
CA ALA A 442 21.56 -6.76 20.82
C ALA A 442 22.49 -6.66 19.59
N ALA A 443 23.82 -6.71 19.83
CA ALA A 443 24.82 -6.68 18.76
C ALA A 443 24.72 -7.87 17.79
N ALA A 444 24.24 -9.04 18.25
CA ALA A 444 24.02 -10.19 17.38
C ALA A 444 22.92 -9.96 16.32
N PHE A 445 21.95 -9.08 16.59
CA PHE A 445 20.91 -8.67 15.64
C PHE A 445 21.30 -7.46 14.77
N LEU A 446 22.36 -6.74 15.14
CA LEU A 446 22.82 -5.53 14.44
C LEU A 446 23.12 -5.78 12.94
N PRO A 447 23.77 -6.90 12.52
CA PRO A 447 24.02 -7.15 11.11
C PRO A 447 22.75 -7.19 10.25
N ILE A 448 21.63 -7.65 10.81
CA ILE A 448 20.33 -7.67 10.12
C ILE A 448 19.87 -6.24 9.82
N ARG A 449 20.01 -5.33 10.76
CA ARG A 449 19.62 -3.91 10.61
C ARG A 449 20.54 -3.15 9.66
N LEU A 450 21.81 -3.55 9.58
CA LEU A 450 22.82 -2.94 8.73
C LEU A 450 22.83 -3.53 7.31
N ALA A 451 22.09 -4.61 7.06
CA ALA A 451 21.96 -5.17 5.72
C ALA A 451 21.22 -4.18 4.82
N GLU A 452 21.92 -3.67 3.81
CA GLU A 452 21.34 -2.81 2.77
C GLU A 452 20.60 -3.69 1.76
N SER A 453 19.45 -4.21 2.19
CA SER A 453 18.61 -5.10 1.38
C SER A 453 17.14 -4.99 1.79
N ALA A 454 16.23 -5.32 0.87
CA ALA A 454 14.80 -5.39 1.15
C ALA A 454 14.49 -6.33 2.34
N VAL A 455 15.25 -7.45 2.45
CA VAL A 455 15.17 -8.36 3.59
C VAL A 455 15.65 -7.69 4.87
N GLY A 456 16.72 -6.89 4.81
CA GLY A 456 17.24 -6.12 5.94
C GLY A 456 16.24 -5.05 6.40
N GLU A 457 15.54 -4.40 5.49
CA GLU A 457 14.47 -3.44 5.82
C GLU A 457 13.30 -4.15 6.52
N TYR A 458 12.84 -5.27 5.96
CA TYR A 458 11.74 -6.07 6.50
C TYR A 458 12.03 -6.63 7.89
N THR A 459 13.24 -7.21 8.10
CA THR A 459 13.62 -7.88 9.35
C THR A 459 14.36 -6.98 10.33
N GLY A 460 14.78 -5.79 9.91
CA GLY A 460 15.56 -4.85 10.72
C GLY A 460 14.83 -4.35 11.99
N VAL A 461 13.50 -4.44 12.00
CA VAL A 461 12.64 -4.16 13.16
C VAL A 461 12.99 -5.09 14.34
N LEU A 462 13.44 -6.34 14.07
CA LEU A 462 13.90 -7.29 15.11
C LEU A 462 15.00 -6.69 15.98
N PHE A 463 16.04 -6.10 15.37
CA PHE A 463 17.10 -5.44 16.11
C PHE A 463 16.57 -4.29 16.96
N SER A 464 15.72 -3.43 16.37
CA SER A 464 15.18 -2.24 17.05
C SER A 464 14.38 -2.63 18.31
N VAL A 465 13.47 -3.59 18.18
CA VAL A 465 12.60 -4.02 19.28
C VAL A 465 13.36 -4.80 20.36
N VAL A 466 14.29 -5.69 19.97
CA VAL A 466 15.09 -6.47 20.93
C VAL A 466 16.07 -5.58 21.71
N THR A 467 16.52 -4.46 21.11
CA THR A 467 17.46 -3.52 21.75
C THR A 467 16.78 -2.58 22.75
N ILE A 468 15.51 -2.23 22.53
CA ILE A 468 14.69 -1.43 23.45
C ILE A 468 14.39 -2.20 24.73
#